data_614fd31215eafc037bb7a25951683faa
#
_entry.id   614fd31215eafc037bb7a25951683faa
#
_cell.length_a   1.000
_cell.length_b   1.000
_cell.length_c   1.000
_cell.angle_alpha   90.00
_cell.angle_beta   90.00
_cell.angle_gamma   90.00
#
_symmetry.space_group_name_H-M   'P 1'
#
loop_
_entity.id
_entity.type
_entity.pdbx_description
1 polymer ?
#
loop_
_entity_poly.entity_id
_entity_poly.type
_entity_poly.pdbx_seq_one_letter_code
_entity_poly.pdbx_strand_id
1 'polypeptide(L)'
;MKYLLYIILIAQFGACQNKKQNNMQETKFNWKPTFTSPKGYPVEVYSGGFADPYQSLHFGISTGSWGETGGSKGESTKIPRGLEVTWLAYAEDCFYRINCDIDSKKIEQLFNEGFKMRGASGKLNHEDYYYIIAGFAPGGVVVVWMAGAGKTTEVGRYQGKKIEIKEPPGLDSHERLYFDEIYRKGVMENEKIVPLEIQEANKNKPIPFGLWDSYRIKYLWKPTFVIQNEGKMNEDFGINFLNGEEINFRDNSFAERIDYKDDYNVKIEAGKQAVPSKIGFSWYDKLGQMYVGNIIFNDDEIFEVFTTLYKDNEDREAELELKVNMTNSFITVKLKGNGKEIAITKSKQKVFESRKKW
;
A
#
# COMPACT_ATOMS: atom_id res chain seq x y z
N MET A 1 81.66 43.27 33.23
CA MET A 1 80.74 42.27 33.71
C MET A 1 79.51 42.29 32.85
N LYS A 2 79.29 41.20 32.11
CA LYS A 2 78.29 41.06 31.07
C LYS A 2 76.96 40.63 31.68
N TYR A 3 75.87 41.35 31.47
CA TYR A 3 74.54 40.87 31.75
C TYR A 3 73.90 40.40 30.45
N LEU A 4 73.59 39.11 30.43
CA LEU A 4 72.96 38.45 29.35
C LEU A 4 71.43 38.59 29.54
N LEU A 5 70.74 39.29 28.67
CA LEU A 5 69.28 39.40 28.64
C LEU A 5 68.72 38.21 27.86
N TYR A 6 67.98 37.37 28.56
CA TYR A 6 67.19 36.32 27.91
C TYR A 6 65.81 36.90 27.54
N ILE A 7 65.59 37.01 26.23
CA ILE A 7 64.26 37.36 25.71
C ILE A 7 63.54 36.02 25.51
N ILE A 8 62.51 35.77 26.34
CA ILE A 8 61.59 34.66 26.15
C ILE A 8 60.56 35.03 25.13
N LEU A 9 60.64 34.46 23.94
CA LEU A 9 59.61 34.58 22.88
C LEU A 9 58.51 33.59 23.21
N ILE A 10 57.37 34.10 23.71
CA ILE A 10 56.13 33.32 23.87
C ILE A 10 55.46 33.25 22.50
N ALA A 11 55.66 32.10 21.80
CA ALA A 11 54.87 31.76 20.65
C ALA A 11 53.46 31.36 21.06
N GLN A 12 52.49 32.27 20.91
CA GLN A 12 51.08 31.91 21.01
C GLN A 12 50.68 31.05 19.79
N PHE A 13 50.61 29.75 20.00
CA PHE A 13 49.93 28.85 19.05
C PHE A 13 48.41 29.12 19.16
N GLY A 14 47.94 29.96 18.25
CA GLY A 14 46.52 30.08 17.98
C GLY A 14 46.01 28.74 17.45
N ALA A 15 45.44 27.93 18.30
CA ALA A 15 44.70 26.74 17.89
C ALA A 15 43.42 27.21 17.17
N CYS A 16 43.50 27.30 15.83
CA CYS A 16 42.33 27.30 14.99
C CYS A 16 41.60 25.97 15.24
N GLN A 17 40.63 26.00 16.15
CA GLN A 17 39.61 24.97 16.19
C GLN A 17 38.82 25.08 14.88
N ASN A 18 39.23 24.29 13.88
CA ASN A 18 38.34 23.92 12.79
C ASN A 18 37.13 23.26 13.41
N LYS A 19 36.08 24.03 13.70
CA LYS A 19 34.74 23.49 13.79
C LYS A 19 34.51 22.82 12.44
N LYS A 20 34.73 21.51 12.37
CA LYS A 20 34.05 20.68 11.36
C LYS A 20 32.56 21.01 11.51
N GLN A 21 32.07 21.94 10.73
CA GLN A 21 30.67 21.94 10.37
C GLN A 21 30.45 20.55 9.77
N ASN A 22 29.87 19.66 10.59
CA ASN A 22 29.18 18.52 10.07
C ASN A 22 28.02 19.13 9.21
N ASN A 23 28.34 19.41 7.95
CA ASN A 23 27.31 19.47 6.93
C ASN A 23 26.73 18.03 6.91
N MET A 24 25.77 17.79 7.78
CA MET A 24 24.82 16.72 7.54
C MET A 24 24.21 17.09 6.21
N GLN A 25 24.65 16.40 5.19
CA GLN A 25 24.07 16.50 3.86
C GLN A 25 22.62 16.06 4.06
N GLU A 26 21.71 17.04 4.01
CA GLU A 26 20.28 16.79 4.20
C GLU A 26 19.91 15.72 3.17
N THR A 27 19.58 14.52 3.63
CA THR A 27 19.25 13.40 2.74
C THR A 27 18.02 13.83 1.96
N LYS A 28 18.17 14.03 0.65
CA LYS A 28 17.07 14.44 -0.21
C LYS A 28 16.35 13.19 -0.72
N PHE A 29 15.09 13.07 -0.38
CA PHE A 29 14.22 12.01 -0.86
C PHE A 29 13.38 12.55 -2.01
N ASN A 30 13.27 11.81 -3.11
CA ASN A 30 12.38 12.17 -4.21
C ASN A 30 11.08 11.40 -4.09
N TRP A 31 9.98 12.10 -3.83
CA TRP A 31 8.68 11.48 -3.73
C TRP A 31 7.57 12.32 -4.36
N LYS A 32 6.50 11.67 -4.73
CA LYS A 32 5.32 12.26 -5.36
C LYS A 32 4.10 12.09 -4.46
N PRO A 33 3.31 13.16 -4.26
CA PRO A 33 2.04 13.07 -3.55
C PRO A 33 0.99 12.39 -4.43
N THR A 34 0.17 11.54 -3.85
CA THR A 34 -1.02 11.00 -4.51
C THR A 34 -2.10 10.69 -3.48
N PHE A 35 -3.33 10.49 -3.93
CA PHE A 35 -4.42 10.07 -3.06
C PHE A 35 -5.27 8.98 -3.71
N THR A 36 -6.04 8.29 -2.88
CA THR A 36 -6.84 7.14 -3.26
C THR A 36 -8.10 7.04 -2.42
N SER A 37 -9.08 6.29 -2.89
CA SER A 37 -10.30 5.96 -2.15
C SER A 37 -10.70 4.51 -2.39
N PRO A 38 -11.52 3.90 -1.50
CA PRO A 38 -12.02 2.56 -1.73
C PRO A 38 -12.94 2.48 -2.96
N LYS A 39 -12.98 1.33 -3.59
CA LYS A 39 -13.85 1.05 -4.73
C LYS A 39 -15.32 1.25 -4.35
N GLY A 40 -16.04 2.06 -5.12
CA GLY A 40 -17.43 2.41 -4.87
C GLY A 40 -17.65 3.61 -3.93
N TYR A 41 -16.57 4.19 -3.41
CA TYR A 41 -16.59 5.33 -2.49
C TYR A 41 -15.68 6.44 -2.99
N PRO A 42 -15.98 7.04 -4.16
CA PRO A 42 -15.13 8.07 -4.75
C PRO A 42 -15.07 9.30 -3.84
N VAL A 43 -13.91 9.93 -3.85
CA VAL A 43 -13.68 11.20 -3.16
C VAL A 43 -12.99 12.19 -4.11
N GLU A 44 -13.16 13.46 -3.82
CA GLU A 44 -12.41 14.53 -4.48
C GLU A 44 -11.87 15.50 -3.46
N VAL A 45 -10.58 15.85 -3.60
CA VAL A 45 -9.96 16.84 -2.70
C VAL A 45 -10.40 18.23 -3.11
N TYR A 46 -11.16 18.89 -2.23
CA TYR A 46 -11.59 20.27 -2.40
C TYR A 46 -10.41 21.23 -2.19
N SER A 47 -9.61 21.00 -1.17
CA SER A 47 -8.41 21.82 -0.90
C SER A 47 -7.42 21.10 0.00
N GLY A 48 -6.15 21.48 -0.11
CA GLY A 48 -5.11 21.03 0.79
C GLY A 48 -4.24 19.90 0.23
N GLY A 49 -3.49 19.26 1.11
CA GLY A 49 -2.51 18.24 0.78
C GLY A 49 -1.62 17.89 1.96
N PHE A 50 -0.47 17.30 1.68
CA PHE A 50 0.58 17.15 2.68
C PHE A 50 1.11 18.51 3.10
N ALA A 51 1.44 18.67 4.36
CA ALA A 51 1.88 19.92 4.95
C ALA A 51 3.34 19.85 5.42
N ASP A 52 4.04 20.97 5.35
CA ASP A 52 5.41 21.19 5.81
C ASP A 52 6.42 20.13 5.30
N PRO A 53 6.78 20.15 3.98
CA PRO A 53 6.39 21.12 2.97
C PRO A 53 5.01 20.84 2.37
N TYR A 54 4.38 21.89 1.87
CA TYR A 54 3.08 21.75 1.21
C TYR A 54 3.20 21.01 -0.13
N GLN A 55 2.38 19.97 -0.31
CA GLN A 55 2.22 19.23 -1.55
C GLN A 55 0.74 18.99 -1.79
N SER A 56 0.19 19.63 -2.80
CA SER A 56 -1.25 19.57 -3.12
C SER A 56 -1.69 18.14 -3.47
N LEU A 57 -2.92 17.79 -3.06
CA LEU A 57 -3.63 16.56 -3.45
C LEU A 57 -4.85 16.82 -4.35
N HIS A 58 -4.96 18.04 -4.92
CA HIS A 58 -6.07 18.43 -5.77
C HIS A 58 -5.83 17.95 -7.22
N PHE A 59 -6.25 16.72 -7.55
CA PHE A 59 -6.00 16.08 -8.86
C PHE A 59 -7.24 15.56 -9.58
N GLY A 60 -8.45 15.82 -9.06
CA GLY A 60 -9.73 15.29 -9.54
C GLY A 60 -10.25 14.16 -8.66
N ILE A 61 -11.16 13.35 -9.21
CA ILE A 61 -11.87 12.30 -8.47
C ILE A 61 -11.03 11.03 -8.40
N SER A 62 -10.89 10.45 -7.20
CA SER A 62 -10.35 9.10 -7.02
C SER A 62 -11.40 8.06 -7.38
N THR A 63 -11.02 7.04 -8.15
CA THR A 63 -11.92 6.03 -8.71
C THR A 63 -11.76 4.64 -8.10
N GLY A 64 -11.17 4.53 -6.92
CA GLY A 64 -11.21 3.29 -6.16
C GLY A 64 -10.02 2.35 -6.33
N SER A 65 -8.85 2.82 -5.97
CA SER A 65 -7.60 2.04 -5.93
C SER A 65 -6.99 2.10 -4.53
N TRP A 66 -7.70 1.58 -3.51
CA TRP A 66 -7.28 1.69 -2.11
C TRP A 66 -5.84 1.22 -1.88
N GLY A 67 -4.96 2.13 -1.43
CA GLY A 67 -3.54 1.88 -1.24
C GLY A 67 -2.68 1.87 -2.51
N GLU A 68 -3.29 1.96 -3.70
CA GLU A 68 -2.56 2.04 -4.97
C GLU A 68 -2.23 3.49 -5.33
N THR A 69 -1.23 3.66 -6.18
CA THR A 69 -0.84 4.98 -6.68
C THR A 69 -1.82 5.46 -7.75
N GLY A 70 -2.33 6.67 -7.56
CA GLY A 70 -3.17 7.38 -8.53
C GLY A 70 -2.40 8.43 -9.33
N GLY A 71 -3.13 9.40 -9.87
CA GLY A 71 -2.56 10.60 -10.46
C GLY A 71 -1.71 11.38 -9.46
N SER A 72 -0.67 12.05 -9.95
CA SER A 72 0.21 12.88 -9.13
C SER A 72 0.60 14.15 -9.87
N LYS A 73 0.68 15.27 -9.17
CA LYS A 73 1.25 16.51 -9.67
C LYS A 73 2.30 17.00 -8.69
N GLY A 74 3.48 17.31 -9.22
CA GLY A 74 4.60 17.76 -8.40
C GLY A 74 5.39 16.61 -7.76
N GLU A 75 6.45 17.00 -7.11
CA GLU A 75 7.36 16.13 -6.35
C GLU A 75 8.02 16.96 -5.24
N SER A 76 8.51 16.28 -4.22
CA SER A 76 9.20 16.90 -3.11
C SER A 76 10.44 16.12 -2.72
N THR A 77 11.40 16.84 -2.13
CA THR A 77 12.63 16.25 -1.59
C THR A 77 12.68 16.32 -0.06
N LYS A 78 11.66 16.86 0.57
CA LYS A 78 11.55 16.99 2.03
C LYS A 78 10.41 16.15 2.55
N ILE A 79 10.60 15.54 3.70
CA ILE A 79 9.59 14.70 4.37
C ILE A 79 8.44 15.59 4.88
N PRO A 80 7.18 15.25 4.59
CA PRO A 80 6.04 15.98 5.11
C PRO A 80 5.85 15.71 6.60
N ARG A 81 5.41 16.74 7.34
CA ARG A 81 5.15 16.64 8.77
C ARG A 81 3.68 16.51 9.12
N GLY A 82 2.81 16.92 8.22
CA GLY A 82 1.37 16.95 8.45
C GLY A 82 0.56 16.63 7.22
N LEU A 83 -0.74 16.52 7.45
CA LEU A 83 -1.77 16.38 6.43
C LEU A 83 -2.87 17.39 6.74
N GLU A 84 -3.09 18.35 5.83
CA GLU A 84 -4.16 19.33 5.92
C GLU A 84 -5.00 19.24 4.64
N VAL A 85 -6.15 18.59 4.72
CA VAL A 85 -7.01 18.29 3.57
C VAL A 85 -8.47 18.49 3.91
N THR A 86 -9.18 19.10 2.98
CA THR A 86 -10.65 19.09 2.92
C THR A 86 -11.07 18.33 1.67
N TRP A 87 -11.97 17.34 1.81
CA TRP A 87 -12.42 16.53 0.68
C TRP A 87 -13.94 16.33 0.70
N LEU A 88 -14.51 16.14 -0.47
CA LEU A 88 -15.88 15.72 -0.69
C LEU A 88 -15.91 14.19 -0.78
N ALA A 89 -16.74 13.56 0.05
CA ALA A 89 -17.05 12.12 0.02
C ALA A 89 -18.40 11.95 -0.69
N TYR A 90 -18.37 11.55 -1.96
CA TYR A 90 -19.55 11.50 -2.81
C TYR A 90 -20.62 10.53 -2.31
N ALA A 91 -20.24 9.34 -1.83
CA ALA A 91 -21.17 8.35 -1.32
C ALA A 91 -21.89 8.77 -0.02
N GLU A 92 -21.28 9.67 0.76
CA GLU A 92 -21.82 10.22 1.99
C GLU A 92 -22.44 11.61 1.81
N ASP A 93 -22.27 12.17 0.61
CA ASP A 93 -22.74 13.50 0.23
C ASP A 93 -22.35 14.58 1.26
N CYS A 94 -21.07 14.56 1.67
CA CYS A 94 -20.60 15.50 2.68
C CYS A 94 -19.11 15.77 2.57
N PHE A 95 -18.70 16.89 3.19
CA PHE A 95 -17.30 17.27 3.34
C PHE A 95 -16.69 16.74 4.63
N TYR A 96 -15.44 16.34 4.55
CA TYR A 96 -14.58 16.06 5.68
C TYR A 96 -13.38 16.98 5.67
N ARG A 97 -12.82 17.24 6.84
CA ARG A 97 -11.54 17.95 7.00
C ARG A 97 -10.65 17.22 7.97
N ILE A 98 -9.38 17.16 7.64
CA ILE A 98 -8.31 16.75 8.54
C ILE A 98 -7.24 17.85 8.60
N ASN A 99 -6.70 18.08 9.79
CA ASN A 99 -5.48 18.85 10.01
C ASN A 99 -4.77 18.15 11.18
N CYS A 100 -3.68 17.44 10.89
CA CYS A 100 -2.96 16.65 11.89
C CYS A 100 -1.50 16.47 11.50
N ASP A 101 -0.67 16.18 12.49
CA ASP A 101 0.67 15.65 12.26
C ASP A 101 0.56 14.21 11.74
N ILE A 102 1.52 13.83 10.89
CA ILE A 102 1.69 12.44 10.43
C ILE A 102 3.01 11.87 10.96
N ASP A 103 3.16 10.54 10.94
CA ASP A 103 4.38 9.88 11.44
C ASP A 103 5.57 10.09 10.47
N SER A 104 6.10 11.31 10.48
CA SER A 104 7.27 11.71 9.68
C SER A 104 8.51 10.88 10.00
N LYS A 105 8.64 10.39 11.25
CA LYS A 105 9.77 9.55 11.65
C LYS A 105 9.71 8.20 10.95
N LYS A 106 8.54 7.60 10.86
CA LYS A 106 8.34 6.35 10.13
C LYS A 106 8.55 6.55 8.63
N ILE A 107 8.09 7.67 8.07
CA ILE A 107 8.36 8.03 6.67
C ILE A 107 9.87 8.14 6.42
N GLU A 108 10.60 8.86 7.28
CA GLU A 108 12.05 9.00 7.20
C GLU A 108 12.77 7.65 7.30
N GLN A 109 12.36 6.82 8.25
CA GLN A 109 12.89 5.48 8.41
C GLN A 109 12.70 4.65 7.13
N LEU A 110 11.49 4.61 6.58
CA LEU A 110 11.18 3.85 5.37
C LEU A 110 11.97 4.34 4.15
N PHE A 111 12.16 5.67 4.00
CA PHE A 111 13.01 6.21 2.95
C PHE A 111 14.47 5.81 3.12
N ASN A 112 15.00 5.85 4.35
CA ASN A 112 16.40 5.50 4.62
C ASN A 112 16.67 4.00 4.47
N GLU A 113 15.71 3.16 4.86
CA GLU A 113 15.83 1.71 4.76
C GLU A 113 15.58 1.21 3.33
N GLY A 114 14.69 1.88 2.58
CA GLY A 114 14.20 1.36 1.30
C GLY A 114 13.71 -0.07 1.44
N PHE A 115 13.84 -0.84 0.37
CA PHE A 115 13.57 -2.27 0.40
C PHE A 115 14.39 -2.99 -0.67
N LYS A 116 14.58 -4.29 -0.49
CA LYS A 116 15.32 -5.09 -1.46
C LYS A 116 14.35 -5.85 -2.32
N MET A 117 14.53 -5.74 -3.64
CA MET A 117 13.80 -6.51 -4.63
C MET A 117 14.73 -7.31 -5.51
N ARG A 118 14.33 -8.51 -5.87
CA ARG A 118 15.06 -9.32 -6.83
C ARG A 118 14.74 -8.82 -8.25
N GLY A 119 15.75 -8.31 -8.94
CA GLY A 119 15.66 -7.89 -10.34
C GLY A 119 15.50 -9.06 -11.31
N ALA A 120 15.28 -8.76 -12.59
CA ALA A 120 15.15 -9.77 -13.65
C ALA A 120 16.40 -10.68 -13.80
N SER A 121 17.56 -10.22 -13.35
CA SER A 121 18.81 -11.00 -13.31
C SER A 121 18.92 -11.95 -12.10
N GLY A 122 17.92 -12.02 -11.25
CA GLY A 122 17.95 -12.77 -9.99
C GLY A 122 18.77 -12.11 -8.86
N LYS A 123 19.38 -10.94 -9.09
CA LYS A 123 20.12 -10.21 -8.06
C LYS A 123 19.18 -9.37 -7.22
N LEU A 124 19.46 -9.30 -5.91
CA LEU A 124 18.78 -8.37 -5.01
C LEU A 124 19.31 -6.96 -5.27
N ASN A 125 18.42 -6.07 -5.68
CA ASN A 125 18.66 -4.65 -5.82
C ASN A 125 18.03 -3.91 -4.65
N HIS A 126 18.64 -2.79 -4.29
CA HIS A 126 17.99 -1.84 -3.39
C HIS A 126 17.02 -0.99 -4.20
N GLU A 127 15.80 -0.84 -3.69
CA GLU A 127 14.74 -0.03 -4.27
C GLU A 127 14.25 0.98 -3.24
N ASP A 128 13.80 2.14 -3.73
CA ASP A 128 13.33 3.22 -2.88
C ASP A 128 11.80 3.36 -2.95
N TYR A 129 11.21 3.87 -1.89
CA TYR A 129 9.87 4.42 -1.95
C TYR A 129 9.90 5.75 -2.70
N TYR A 130 8.89 6.03 -3.51
CA TYR A 130 8.82 7.26 -4.30
C TYR A 130 7.41 7.85 -4.41
N TYR A 131 6.43 7.29 -3.70
CA TYR A 131 5.12 7.88 -3.47
C TYR A 131 4.79 7.94 -1.99
N ILE A 132 4.09 9.03 -1.59
CA ILE A 132 3.34 9.09 -0.33
C ILE A 132 1.87 9.23 -0.71
N ILE A 133 1.05 8.27 -0.26
CA ILE A 133 -0.34 8.11 -0.63
C ILE A 133 -1.22 8.50 0.56
N ALA A 134 -2.22 9.36 0.35
CA ALA A 134 -3.29 9.60 1.32
C ALA A 134 -4.57 8.90 0.86
N GLY A 135 -5.06 7.92 1.61
CA GLY A 135 -6.34 7.25 1.33
C GLY A 135 -7.46 7.86 2.15
N PHE A 136 -8.58 8.13 1.52
CA PHE A 136 -9.78 8.67 2.17
C PHE A 136 -10.91 7.66 2.03
N ALA A 137 -11.41 7.14 3.16
CA ALA A 137 -12.50 6.18 3.21
C ALA A 137 -13.70 6.72 4.00
N PRO A 138 -14.90 6.11 3.83
CA PRO A 138 -16.10 6.52 4.54
C PRO A 138 -15.93 6.68 6.04
N GLY A 139 -16.70 7.60 6.60
CA GLY A 139 -16.62 7.95 8.02
C GLY A 139 -15.44 8.86 8.35
N GLY A 140 -14.78 9.45 7.35
CA GLY A 140 -13.61 10.32 7.54
C GLY A 140 -12.33 9.55 7.89
N VAL A 141 -12.26 8.26 7.63
CA VAL A 141 -11.04 7.45 7.83
C VAL A 141 -9.99 7.90 6.84
N VAL A 142 -8.77 8.15 7.34
CA VAL A 142 -7.62 8.50 6.52
C VAL A 142 -6.47 7.56 6.82
N VAL A 143 -5.88 6.96 5.79
CA VAL A 143 -4.69 6.13 5.92
C VAL A 143 -3.59 6.70 5.03
N VAL A 144 -2.37 6.71 5.53
CA VAL A 144 -1.19 7.14 4.77
C VAL A 144 -0.29 5.93 4.52
N TRP A 145 0.17 5.76 3.28
CA TRP A 145 1.14 4.76 2.89
C TRP A 145 2.33 5.38 2.17
N MET A 146 3.43 4.65 2.17
CA MET A 146 4.52 4.85 1.22
C MET A 146 4.51 3.72 0.20
N ALA A 147 4.72 4.06 -1.07
CA ALA A 147 4.78 3.09 -2.15
C ALA A 147 6.03 3.23 -3.01
N GLY A 148 6.53 2.09 -3.45
CA GLY A 148 7.61 1.91 -4.40
C GLY A 148 7.25 0.83 -5.43
N ALA A 149 8.22 0.31 -6.16
CA ALA A 149 7.99 -0.73 -7.17
C ALA A 149 7.56 -2.05 -6.51
N GLY A 150 6.25 -2.34 -6.47
CA GLY A 150 5.70 -3.58 -5.91
C GLY A 150 5.79 -3.68 -4.38
N LYS A 151 5.87 -2.55 -3.70
CA LYS A 151 5.84 -2.46 -2.24
C LYS A 151 5.01 -1.26 -1.82
N THR A 152 3.99 -1.51 -1.01
CA THR A 152 3.22 -0.45 -0.33
C THR A 152 3.17 -0.77 1.16
N THR A 153 3.58 0.20 1.97
CA THR A 153 3.69 0.05 3.43
C THR A 153 2.88 1.13 4.12
N GLU A 154 2.00 0.75 5.03
CA GLU A 154 1.22 1.70 5.81
C GLU A 154 2.13 2.50 6.75
N VAL A 155 1.98 3.83 6.73
CA VAL A 155 2.62 4.77 7.66
C VAL A 155 1.76 4.93 8.91
N GLY A 156 0.49 5.22 8.73
CA GLY A 156 -0.42 5.44 9.85
C GLY A 156 -1.87 5.66 9.42
N ARG A 157 -2.76 5.64 10.43
CA ARG A 157 -4.19 5.88 10.31
C ARG A 157 -4.58 7.13 11.10
N TYR A 158 -5.37 7.97 10.48
CA TYR A 158 -5.81 9.26 11.01
C TYR A 158 -7.33 9.41 10.87
N GLN A 159 -7.90 10.47 11.46
CA GLN A 159 -9.34 10.69 11.47
C GLN A 159 -9.70 12.10 11.07
N GLY A 160 -10.40 12.24 9.95
CA GLY A 160 -11.05 13.48 9.56
C GLY A 160 -12.38 13.68 10.28
N LYS A 161 -12.80 14.93 10.34
CA LYS A 161 -14.07 15.34 10.93
C LYS A 161 -15.00 15.82 9.84
N LYS A 162 -16.26 15.38 9.88
CA LYS A 162 -17.32 15.90 9.02
C LYS A 162 -17.53 17.39 9.31
N ILE A 163 -17.61 18.17 8.23
CA ILE A 163 -17.82 19.62 8.32
C ILE A 163 -18.92 20.05 7.34
N GLU A 164 -19.51 21.18 7.62
CA GLU A 164 -20.39 21.90 6.69
C GLU A 164 -19.61 23.03 6.02
N ILE A 165 -19.66 23.09 4.71
CA ILE A 165 -19.12 24.19 3.92
C ILE A 165 -20.28 24.80 3.15
N LYS A 166 -20.52 26.09 3.37
CA LYS A 166 -21.45 26.86 2.55
C LYS A 166 -20.74 27.23 1.26
N GLU A 167 -21.45 27.19 0.14
CA GLU A 167 -20.91 27.62 -1.15
C GLU A 167 -20.36 29.07 -1.02
N PRO A 168 -19.04 29.29 -1.22
CA PRO A 168 -18.48 30.64 -1.16
C PRO A 168 -18.92 31.46 -2.39
N PRO A 169 -19.04 32.77 -2.26
CA PRO A 169 -19.29 33.62 -3.42
C PRO A 169 -18.06 33.68 -4.33
N GLY A 170 -18.30 33.79 -5.64
CA GLY A 170 -17.23 34.02 -6.61
C GLY A 170 -16.49 32.79 -7.09
N LEU A 171 -16.99 31.59 -6.79
CA LEU A 171 -16.44 30.33 -7.31
C LEU A 171 -16.49 30.29 -8.82
N ASP A 172 -15.49 29.67 -9.45
CA ASP A 172 -15.51 29.36 -10.86
C ASP A 172 -16.50 28.21 -11.18
N SER A 173 -16.67 27.90 -12.46
CA SER A 173 -17.60 26.86 -12.90
C SER A 173 -17.23 25.47 -12.40
N HIS A 174 -15.94 25.17 -12.19
CA HIS A 174 -15.49 23.88 -11.69
C HIS A 174 -15.66 23.76 -10.17
N GLU A 175 -15.30 24.80 -9.45
CA GLU A 175 -15.46 24.85 -7.99
C GLU A 175 -16.92 24.76 -7.54
N ARG A 176 -17.87 25.31 -8.33
CA ARG A 176 -19.31 25.17 -8.06
C ARG A 176 -19.81 23.74 -8.11
N LEU A 177 -19.16 22.85 -8.87
CA LEU A 177 -19.56 21.44 -8.97
C LEU A 177 -19.50 20.72 -7.63
N TYR A 178 -18.61 21.13 -6.73
CA TYR A 178 -18.59 20.58 -5.37
C TYR A 178 -19.87 20.81 -4.58
N PHE A 179 -20.66 21.84 -4.93
CA PHE A 179 -21.90 22.22 -4.26
C PHE A 179 -23.16 21.88 -5.05
N ASP A 180 -22.99 21.43 -6.31
CA ASP A 180 -24.08 21.02 -7.18
C ASP A 180 -24.51 19.58 -6.86
N GLU A 181 -25.74 19.43 -6.31
CA GLU A 181 -26.31 18.12 -5.94
C GLU A 181 -26.48 17.21 -7.14
N ILE A 182 -26.89 17.75 -8.31
CA ILE A 182 -27.08 16.98 -9.54
C ILE A 182 -25.76 16.41 -10.03
N TYR A 183 -24.69 17.22 -10.01
CA TYR A 183 -23.36 16.78 -10.35
C TYR A 183 -22.86 15.68 -9.41
N ARG A 184 -22.96 15.89 -8.09
CA ARG A 184 -22.51 14.90 -7.09
C ARG A 184 -23.21 13.56 -7.25
N LYS A 185 -24.52 13.58 -7.50
CA LYS A 185 -25.31 12.38 -7.81
C LYS A 185 -24.83 11.75 -9.12
N GLY A 186 -24.61 12.55 -10.16
CA GLY A 186 -24.09 12.10 -11.44
C GLY A 186 -22.73 11.39 -11.35
N VAL A 187 -21.86 11.83 -10.41
CA VAL A 187 -20.58 11.15 -10.13
C VAL A 187 -20.81 9.71 -9.62
N MET A 188 -21.76 9.51 -8.71
CA MET A 188 -22.10 8.19 -8.17
C MET A 188 -22.77 7.27 -9.19
N GLU A 189 -23.50 7.83 -10.17
CA GLU A 189 -24.18 7.11 -11.25
C GLU A 189 -23.27 6.85 -12.45
N ASN A 190 -22.09 7.45 -12.51
CA ASN A 190 -21.16 7.30 -13.61
C ASN A 190 -20.39 5.97 -13.54
N GLU A 191 -20.66 5.05 -14.47
CA GLU A 191 -20.05 3.71 -14.52
C GLU A 191 -18.52 3.72 -14.67
N LYS A 192 -17.93 4.81 -15.18
CA LYS A 192 -16.47 4.97 -15.26
C LYS A 192 -15.84 5.32 -13.92
N ILE A 193 -16.62 5.86 -12.98
CA ILE A 193 -16.18 6.23 -11.63
C ILE A 193 -16.57 5.15 -10.65
N VAL A 194 -17.85 4.75 -10.64
CA VAL A 194 -18.39 3.66 -9.84
C VAL A 194 -18.94 2.60 -10.81
N PRO A 195 -18.23 1.49 -11.06
CA PRO A 195 -18.67 0.45 -11.97
C PRO A 195 -20.07 -0.07 -11.63
N LEU A 196 -20.88 -0.38 -12.65
CA LEU A 196 -22.28 -0.80 -12.49
C LEU A 196 -22.45 -1.95 -11.49
N GLU A 197 -21.55 -2.94 -11.54
CA GLU A 197 -21.54 -4.07 -10.59
C GLU A 197 -21.46 -3.62 -9.13
N ILE A 198 -20.75 -2.50 -8.86
CA ILE A 198 -20.59 -1.92 -7.52
C ILE A 198 -21.80 -1.07 -7.15
N GLN A 199 -22.34 -0.29 -8.10
CA GLN A 199 -23.58 0.45 -7.86
C GLN A 199 -24.72 -0.50 -7.46
N GLU A 200 -24.90 -1.60 -8.20
CA GLU A 200 -25.92 -2.61 -7.89
C GLU A 200 -25.65 -3.33 -6.56
N ALA A 201 -24.39 -3.66 -6.27
CA ALA A 201 -24.00 -4.29 -5.01
C ALA A 201 -24.26 -3.40 -3.79
N ASN A 202 -24.14 -2.07 -3.94
CA ASN A 202 -24.31 -1.09 -2.87
C ASN A 202 -25.74 -0.53 -2.76
N LYS A 203 -26.59 -0.72 -3.78
CA LYS A 203 -27.90 -0.07 -3.95
C LYS A 203 -28.81 -0.11 -2.70
N ASN A 204 -28.76 -1.19 -1.92
CA ASN A 204 -29.60 -1.39 -0.76
C ASN A 204 -28.78 -1.69 0.51
N LYS A 205 -27.48 -1.39 0.49
CA LYS A 205 -26.61 -1.62 1.63
C LYS A 205 -26.25 -0.29 2.30
N PRO A 206 -26.21 -0.24 3.62
CA PRO A 206 -25.65 0.91 4.31
C PRO A 206 -24.17 1.02 4.01
N ILE A 207 -23.64 2.24 4.08
CA ILE A 207 -22.19 2.46 3.99
C ILE A 207 -21.51 1.68 5.13
N PRO A 208 -20.51 0.83 4.84
CA PRO A 208 -19.90 -0.02 5.86
C PRO A 208 -18.85 0.76 6.67
N PHE A 209 -19.31 1.67 7.52
CA PHE A 209 -18.43 2.40 8.43
C PHE A 209 -17.60 1.46 9.30
N GLY A 210 -16.30 1.76 9.47
CA GLY A 210 -15.36 0.94 10.24
C GLY A 210 -14.76 -0.24 9.46
N LEU A 211 -15.23 -0.55 8.27
CA LEU A 211 -14.71 -1.66 7.47
C LEU A 211 -13.20 -1.51 7.16
N TRP A 212 -12.77 -0.31 6.78
CA TRP A 212 -11.36 -0.05 6.45
C TRP A 212 -10.44 -0.06 7.66
N ASP A 213 -10.97 0.20 8.86
CA ASP A 213 -10.25 -0.05 10.12
C ASP A 213 -10.12 -1.55 10.39
N SER A 214 -11.17 -2.33 10.12
CA SER A 214 -11.16 -3.78 10.27
C SER A 214 -10.18 -4.46 9.30
N TYR A 215 -10.04 -3.96 8.07
CA TYR A 215 -9.08 -4.48 7.09
C TYR A 215 -7.61 -4.32 7.52
N ARG A 216 -7.32 -3.44 8.49
CA ARG A 216 -5.97 -3.25 9.05
C ARG A 216 -5.58 -4.32 10.07
N ILE A 217 -6.50 -5.18 10.48
CA ILE A 217 -6.20 -6.31 11.37
C ILE A 217 -5.27 -7.27 10.63
N LYS A 218 -4.18 -7.64 11.29
CA LYS A 218 -3.18 -8.58 10.74
C LYS A 218 -3.27 -9.92 11.44
N TYR A 219 -3.35 -10.98 10.64
CA TYR A 219 -3.42 -12.37 11.05
C TYR A 219 -2.09 -13.07 10.79
N LEU A 220 -1.77 -14.12 11.54
CA LEU A 220 -0.58 -14.95 11.35
C LEU A 220 -0.85 -16.02 10.29
N TRP A 221 -0.43 -15.78 9.05
CA TRP A 221 -0.65 -16.72 7.95
C TRP A 221 0.46 -16.68 6.90
N LYS A 222 0.42 -17.67 6.01
CA LYS A 222 1.29 -17.76 4.83
C LYS A 222 0.54 -18.27 3.61
N PRO A 223 0.90 -17.90 2.38
CA PRO A 223 0.47 -18.61 1.19
C PRO A 223 1.21 -19.94 1.07
N THR A 224 0.52 -20.97 0.56
CA THR A 224 1.11 -22.25 0.17
C THR A 224 0.68 -22.59 -1.25
N PHE A 225 1.64 -23.01 -2.07
CA PHE A 225 1.40 -23.30 -3.48
C PHE A 225 1.54 -24.82 -3.74
N VAL A 226 0.51 -25.41 -4.34
CA VAL A 226 0.48 -26.83 -4.67
C VAL A 226 0.26 -26.98 -6.18
N ILE A 227 1.25 -27.48 -6.90
CA ILE A 227 1.17 -27.70 -8.34
C ILE A 227 0.97 -29.21 -8.59
N GLN A 228 -0.23 -29.63 -9.03
CA GLN A 228 -0.59 -31.04 -9.11
C GLN A 228 0.10 -31.83 -10.22
N ASN A 229 0.63 -31.18 -11.25
CA ASN A 229 1.19 -31.82 -12.44
C ASN A 229 2.73 -31.98 -12.38
N GLU A 230 3.29 -32.14 -11.19
CA GLU A 230 4.75 -32.22 -10.99
C GLU A 230 5.48 -30.95 -11.43
N GLY A 231 4.73 -29.82 -11.47
CA GLY A 231 5.29 -28.52 -11.82
C GLY A 231 6.03 -27.88 -10.65
N LYS A 232 6.80 -26.83 -10.95
CA LYS A 232 7.60 -26.09 -9.98
C LYS A 232 7.09 -24.67 -9.86
N MET A 233 6.94 -24.18 -8.64
CA MET A 233 6.70 -22.78 -8.38
C MET A 233 7.86 -21.94 -8.95
N ASN A 234 7.54 -20.94 -9.75
CA ASN A 234 8.50 -19.89 -10.06
C ASN A 234 8.56 -18.93 -8.85
N GLU A 235 9.72 -18.35 -8.66
CA GLU A 235 9.94 -17.41 -7.56
C GLU A 235 9.18 -16.07 -7.73
N ASP A 236 8.23 -15.94 -8.64
CA ASP A 236 7.56 -14.68 -8.99
C ASP A 236 6.11 -14.70 -8.53
N PHE A 237 5.83 -14.08 -7.37
CA PHE A 237 4.48 -13.86 -6.89
C PHE A 237 4.35 -12.50 -6.18
N GLY A 238 3.14 -11.99 -6.08
CA GLY A 238 2.83 -10.76 -5.37
C GLY A 238 1.48 -10.85 -4.68
N ILE A 239 1.32 -10.12 -3.59
CA ILE A 239 0.10 -10.05 -2.80
C ILE A 239 -0.28 -8.59 -2.57
N ASN A 240 -1.49 -8.22 -2.98
CA ASN A 240 -2.14 -7.00 -2.53
C ASN A 240 -3.07 -7.35 -1.37
N PHE A 241 -3.20 -6.48 -0.40
CA PHE A 241 -4.00 -6.69 0.81
C PHE A 241 -5.19 -5.74 0.87
N LEU A 242 -6.25 -6.13 1.61
CA LEU A 242 -7.44 -5.31 1.80
C LEU A 242 -7.15 -3.98 2.51
N ASN A 243 -6.08 -3.92 3.31
CA ASN A 243 -5.65 -2.68 3.99
C ASN A 243 -4.86 -1.73 3.08
N GLY A 244 -4.69 -2.05 1.79
CA GLY A 244 -3.96 -1.22 0.81
C GLY A 244 -2.44 -1.44 0.80
N GLU A 245 -1.90 -2.30 1.66
CA GLU A 245 -0.50 -2.73 1.56
C GLU A 245 -0.30 -3.65 0.33
N GLU A 246 0.92 -3.68 -0.19
CA GLU A 246 1.34 -4.56 -1.26
C GLU A 246 2.72 -5.14 -0.95
N ILE A 247 2.91 -6.41 -1.24
CA ILE A 247 4.20 -7.08 -1.17
C ILE A 247 4.41 -7.84 -2.47
N ASN A 248 5.46 -7.50 -3.17
CA ASN A 248 5.95 -8.35 -4.24
C ASN A 248 6.96 -9.35 -3.64
N PHE A 249 6.90 -10.59 -4.05
CA PHE A 249 7.78 -11.66 -3.64
C PHE A 249 9.28 -11.33 -3.81
N ARG A 250 9.61 -10.44 -4.72
CA ARG A 250 10.96 -9.93 -4.89
C ARG A 250 11.45 -9.07 -3.71
N ASP A 251 10.55 -8.73 -2.78
CA ASP A 251 10.88 -8.05 -1.53
C ASP A 251 11.64 -8.99 -0.58
N ASN A 252 12.73 -8.53 -0.04
CA ASN A 252 13.62 -9.29 0.86
C ASN A 252 12.91 -9.78 2.13
N SER A 253 11.90 -9.08 2.62
CA SER A 253 11.12 -9.50 3.80
C SER A 253 10.38 -10.82 3.58
N PHE A 254 10.05 -11.16 2.33
CA PHE A 254 9.54 -12.46 1.92
C PHE A 254 10.67 -13.43 1.59
N ALA A 255 11.71 -12.97 0.91
CA ALA A 255 12.85 -13.79 0.52
C ALA A 255 13.57 -14.41 1.74
N GLU A 256 13.65 -13.70 2.86
CA GLU A 256 14.20 -14.21 4.12
C GLU A 256 13.34 -15.32 4.75
N ARG A 257 12.05 -15.37 4.41
CA ARG A 257 11.10 -16.38 4.88
C ARG A 257 10.94 -17.57 3.92
N ILE A 258 11.66 -17.56 2.79
CA ILE A 258 11.62 -18.63 1.79
C ILE A 258 12.84 -19.54 2.00
N ASP A 259 12.59 -20.81 2.28
CA ASP A 259 13.65 -21.82 2.28
C ASP A 259 13.86 -22.37 0.85
N TYR A 260 14.95 -21.95 0.23
CA TYR A 260 15.33 -22.38 -1.13
C TYR A 260 16.05 -23.73 -1.20
N LYS A 261 16.21 -24.44 -0.07
CA LYS A 261 16.98 -25.68 -0.02
C LYS A 261 16.33 -26.86 -0.74
N ASP A 262 15.02 -26.76 -0.96
CA ASP A 262 14.28 -27.75 -1.75
C ASP A 262 13.87 -27.15 -3.09
N ASP A 263 14.49 -27.56 -4.18
CA ASP A 263 14.22 -27.13 -5.55
C ASP A 263 12.74 -27.29 -6.01
N TYR A 264 11.87 -27.87 -5.19
CA TYR A 264 10.50 -28.24 -5.54
C TYR A 264 9.40 -27.60 -4.68
N ASN A 265 9.73 -27.09 -3.48
CA ASN A 265 8.75 -26.51 -2.57
C ASN A 265 9.26 -25.21 -1.98
N VAL A 266 8.71 -24.11 -2.45
CA VAL A 266 8.93 -22.80 -1.82
C VAL A 266 8.25 -22.82 -0.46
N LYS A 267 9.02 -22.95 0.63
CA LYS A 267 8.51 -22.82 1.99
C LYS A 267 8.53 -21.34 2.39
N ILE A 268 7.35 -20.81 2.67
CA ILE A 268 7.17 -19.46 3.18
C ILE A 268 6.80 -19.57 4.66
N GLU A 269 7.52 -18.89 5.52
CA GLU A 269 7.16 -18.81 6.93
C GLU A 269 5.94 -17.90 7.14
N ALA A 270 5.10 -18.23 8.12
CA ALA A 270 3.96 -17.41 8.47
C ALA A 270 4.42 -16.07 9.05
N GLY A 271 3.68 -15.02 8.73
CA GLY A 271 3.91 -13.68 9.26
C GLY A 271 2.59 -12.96 9.54
N LYS A 272 2.60 -12.00 10.45
CA LYS A 272 1.43 -11.15 10.70
C LYS A 272 1.23 -10.20 9.52
N GLN A 273 0.19 -10.45 8.73
CA GLN A 273 -0.15 -9.66 7.54
C GLN A 273 -1.68 -9.56 7.39
N ALA A 274 -2.13 -8.52 6.68
CA ALA A 274 -3.55 -8.29 6.45
C ALA A 274 -4.16 -9.38 5.56
N VAL A 275 -5.47 -9.36 5.41
CA VAL A 275 -6.21 -10.27 4.52
C VAL A 275 -5.88 -9.94 3.07
N PRO A 276 -5.56 -10.92 2.21
CA PRO A 276 -5.22 -10.64 0.81
C PRO A 276 -6.46 -10.23 0.01
N SER A 277 -6.30 -9.27 -0.90
CA SER A 277 -7.31 -8.89 -1.90
C SER A 277 -7.00 -9.50 -3.27
N LYS A 278 -5.70 -9.71 -3.55
CA LYS A 278 -5.23 -10.27 -4.83
C LYS A 278 -3.93 -11.02 -4.63
N ILE A 279 -3.78 -12.12 -5.33
CA ILE A 279 -2.51 -12.86 -5.42
C ILE A 279 -2.22 -13.16 -6.88
N GLY A 280 -1.01 -12.80 -7.32
CA GLY A 280 -0.45 -13.19 -8.61
C GLY A 280 0.77 -14.07 -8.40
N PHE A 281 0.89 -15.17 -9.14
CA PHE A 281 2.05 -16.05 -9.08
C PHE A 281 2.27 -16.78 -10.40
N SER A 282 3.46 -17.37 -10.57
CA SER A 282 3.79 -18.14 -11.77
C SER A 282 4.45 -19.46 -11.40
N TRP A 283 4.33 -20.44 -12.31
CA TRP A 283 4.89 -21.78 -12.15
C TRP A 283 5.29 -22.37 -13.50
N TYR A 284 6.14 -23.37 -13.47
CA TYR A 284 6.45 -24.20 -14.63
C TYR A 284 5.78 -25.57 -14.50
N ASP A 285 5.26 -26.10 -15.59
CA ASP A 285 4.85 -27.50 -15.63
C ASP A 285 6.07 -28.43 -15.80
N LYS A 286 5.83 -29.73 -15.79
CA LYS A 286 6.88 -30.75 -15.97
C LYS A 286 7.59 -30.71 -17.33
N LEU A 287 7.03 -30.01 -18.31
CA LEU A 287 7.62 -29.82 -19.65
C LEU A 287 8.39 -28.50 -19.74
N GLY A 288 8.49 -27.73 -18.66
CA GLY A 288 9.15 -26.45 -18.62
C GLY A 288 8.34 -25.29 -19.21
N GLN A 289 7.05 -25.49 -19.47
CA GLN A 289 6.16 -24.42 -19.91
C GLN A 289 5.74 -23.56 -18.70
N MET A 290 5.93 -22.24 -18.80
CA MET A 290 5.57 -21.29 -17.74
C MET A 290 4.09 -20.88 -17.85
N TYR A 291 3.42 -20.87 -16.72
CA TYR A 291 2.06 -20.36 -16.53
C TYR A 291 2.05 -19.22 -15.53
N VAL A 292 1.07 -18.35 -15.66
CA VAL A 292 0.82 -17.23 -14.73
C VAL A 292 -0.62 -17.30 -14.26
N GLY A 293 -0.83 -17.26 -12.95
CA GLY A 293 -2.13 -17.23 -12.30
C GLY A 293 -2.34 -15.90 -11.59
N ASN A 294 -3.52 -15.30 -11.78
CA ASN A 294 -3.98 -14.15 -11.03
C ASN A 294 -5.32 -14.48 -10.38
N ILE A 295 -5.41 -14.23 -9.09
CA ILE A 295 -6.62 -14.42 -8.29
C ILE A 295 -6.98 -13.07 -7.70
N ILE A 296 -8.21 -12.63 -7.95
CA ILE A 296 -8.83 -11.46 -7.31
C ILE A 296 -9.91 -12.01 -6.41
N PHE A 297 -9.74 -11.85 -5.11
CA PHE A 297 -10.72 -12.34 -4.14
C PHE A 297 -11.99 -11.49 -4.15
N ASN A 298 -13.09 -12.07 -3.71
CA ASN A 298 -14.24 -11.31 -3.29
C ASN A 298 -13.96 -10.81 -1.87
N ASP A 299 -13.95 -9.49 -1.67
CA ASP A 299 -13.51 -8.87 -0.42
C ASP A 299 -14.36 -9.32 0.78
N ASP A 300 -15.68 -9.42 0.61
CA ASP A 300 -16.61 -9.87 1.67
C ASP A 300 -16.31 -11.34 2.07
N GLU A 301 -16.19 -12.25 1.06
CA GLU A 301 -15.94 -13.68 1.33
C GLU A 301 -14.59 -13.90 1.99
N ILE A 302 -13.51 -13.33 1.43
CA ILE A 302 -12.16 -13.58 1.96
C ILE A 302 -12.01 -13.02 3.38
N PHE A 303 -12.58 -11.84 3.64
CA PHE A 303 -12.56 -11.24 4.96
C PHE A 303 -13.36 -12.06 5.97
N GLU A 304 -14.56 -12.53 5.60
CA GLU A 304 -15.39 -13.41 6.43
C GLU A 304 -14.67 -14.73 6.74
N VAL A 305 -14.00 -15.34 5.76
CA VAL A 305 -13.25 -16.59 5.95
C VAL A 305 -12.13 -16.41 6.96
N PHE A 306 -11.33 -15.33 6.84
CA PHE A 306 -10.27 -15.03 7.80
C PHE A 306 -10.83 -14.76 9.19
N THR A 307 -11.80 -13.85 9.32
CA THR A 307 -12.40 -13.52 10.63
C THR A 307 -13.04 -14.74 11.29
N THR A 308 -13.67 -15.62 10.52
CA THR A 308 -14.25 -16.88 11.02
C THR A 308 -13.18 -17.84 11.53
N LEU A 309 -12.07 -18.02 10.79
CA LEU A 309 -11.00 -18.91 11.22
C LEU A 309 -10.32 -18.41 12.50
N TYR A 310 -10.12 -17.12 12.63
CA TYR A 310 -9.36 -16.50 13.74
C TYR A 310 -10.24 -16.10 14.93
N LYS A 311 -11.57 -16.23 14.84
CA LYS A 311 -12.53 -15.77 15.87
C LYS A 311 -12.17 -16.21 17.29
N ASP A 312 -11.69 -17.45 17.44
CA ASP A 312 -11.43 -18.04 18.76
C ASP A 312 -9.95 -17.98 19.17
N ASN A 313 -9.05 -17.60 18.27
CA ASN A 313 -7.61 -17.53 18.52
C ASN A 313 -6.91 -16.67 17.46
N GLU A 314 -6.49 -15.47 17.82
CA GLU A 314 -5.82 -14.50 16.94
C GLU A 314 -4.36 -14.87 16.61
N ASP A 315 -3.69 -15.66 17.45
CA ASP A 315 -2.31 -16.10 17.23
C ASP A 315 -2.21 -17.45 16.50
N ARG A 316 -3.32 -17.94 15.98
CA ARG A 316 -3.36 -19.16 15.17
C ARG A 316 -2.57 -18.96 13.89
N GLU A 317 -1.70 -19.91 13.57
CA GLU A 317 -1.08 -19.99 12.26
C GLU A 317 -2.06 -20.60 11.24
N ALA A 318 -2.18 -19.99 10.06
CA ALA A 318 -2.98 -20.50 8.96
C ALA A 318 -2.19 -20.53 7.64
N GLU A 319 -2.65 -21.38 6.73
CA GLU A 319 -2.14 -21.51 5.37
C GLU A 319 -3.24 -21.15 4.38
N LEU A 320 -2.96 -20.19 3.50
CA LEU A 320 -3.79 -19.95 2.33
C LEU A 320 -3.26 -20.83 1.19
N GLU A 321 -3.87 -21.99 1.01
CA GLU A 321 -3.49 -22.95 -0.03
C GLU A 321 -4.04 -22.49 -1.39
N LEU A 322 -3.12 -22.38 -2.36
CA LEU A 322 -3.42 -22.13 -3.77
C LEU A 322 -3.00 -23.37 -4.55
N LYS A 323 -3.99 -24.17 -4.96
CA LYS A 323 -3.77 -25.47 -5.60
C LYS A 323 -4.10 -25.42 -7.08
N VAL A 324 -3.06 -25.49 -7.92
CA VAL A 324 -3.18 -25.57 -9.38
C VAL A 324 -3.57 -26.99 -9.78
N ASN A 325 -4.58 -27.13 -10.64
CA ASN A 325 -5.04 -28.43 -11.13
C ASN A 325 -4.07 -29.08 -12.14
N MET A 326 -4.31 -30.35 -12.45
CA MET A 326 -3.48 -31.15 -13.37
C MET A 326 -3.33 -30.56 -14.78
N THR A 327 -4.29 -29.74 -15.22
CA THR A 327 -4.32 -29.18 -16.58
C THR A 327 -3.82 -27.72 -16.63
N ASN A 328 -3.27 -27.17 -15.55
CA ASN A 328 -2.82 -25.80 -15.45
C ASN A 328 -3.88 -24.74 -15.84
N SER A 329 -5.15 -25.02 -15.63
CA SER A 329 -6.26 -24.17 -16.10
C SER A 329 -7.08 -23.54 -14.99
N PHE A 330 -6.94 -24.02 -13.75
CA PHE A 330 -7.75 -23.60 -12.61
C PHE A 330 -6.97 -23.71 -11.30
N ILE A 331 -7.27 -22.79 -10.37
CA ILE A 331 -6.65 -22.72 -9.06
C ILE A 331 -7.75 -22.84 -7.99
N THR A 332 -7.68 -23.86 -7.15
CA THR A 332 -8.54 -23.96 -5.97
C THR A 332 -7.90 -23.26 -4.80
N VAL A 333 -8.69 -22.49 -4.05
CA VAL A 333 -8.20 -21.75 -2.89
C VAL A 333 -8.90 -22.19 -1.62
N LYS A 334 -8.14 -22.43 -0.55
CA LYS A 334 -8.63 -22.78 0.78
C LYS A 334 -7.81 -22.08 1.86
N LEU A 335 -8.46 -21.61 2.91
CA LEU A 335 -7.78 -21.21 4.13
C LEU A 335 -7.79 -22.38 5.12
N LYS A 336 -6.63 -22.82 5.58
CA LYS A 336 -6.41 -23.97 6.46
C LYS A 336 -5.80 -23.53 7.78
N GLY A 337 -6.31 -24.04 8.89
CA GLY A 337 -5.73 -23.80 10.19
C GLY A 337 -6.45 -24.57 11.29
N ASN A 338 -5.70 -25.09 12.25
CA ASN A 338 -6.22 -25.81 13.42
C ASN A 338 -7.21 -26.93 13.06
N GLY A 339 -6.88 -27.73 12.04
CA GLY A 339 -7.75 -28.83 11.59
C GLY A 339 -9.02 -28.41 10.84
N LYS A 340 -9.22 -27.09 10.62
CA LYS A 340 -10.32 -26.56 9.79
C LYS A 340 -9.80 -26.19 8.41
N GLU A 341 -10.62 -26.47 7.38
CA GLU A 341 -10.41 -26.01 6.01
C GLU A 341 -11.66 -25.26 5.56
N ILE A 342 -11.49 -24.02 5.08
CA ILE A 342 -12.58 -23.20 4.56
C ILE A 342 -12.27 -22.90 3.09
N ALA A 343 -13.16 -23.30 2.18
CA ALA A 343 -13.01 -23.02 0.76
C ALA A 343 -13.35 -21.57 0.44
N ILE A 344 -12.61 -20.97 -0.49
CA ILE A 344 -12.85 -19.63 -1.03
C ILE A 344 -13.28 -19.83 -2.48
N THR A 345 -14.52 -19.46 -2.81
CA THR A 345 -15.20 -19.87 -4.04
C THR A 345 -15.63 -18.72 -4.95
N LYS A 346 -15.73 -17.49 -4.42
CA LYS A 346 -16.20 -16.33 -5.17
C LYS A 346 -15.07 -15.52 -5.82
N SER A 347 -13.83 -16.02 -5.79
CA SER A 347 -12.70 -15.36 -6.43
C SER A 347 -12.82 -15.37 -7.96
N LYS A 348 -12.45 -14.26 -8.58
CA LYS A 348 -12.21 -14.18 -10.03
C LYS A 348 -10.77 -14.63 -10.28
N GLN A 349 -10.58 -15.63 -11.14
CA GLN A 349 -9.24 -16.11 -11.43
C GLN A 349 -8.98 -16.18 -12.93
N LYS A 350 -7.72 -16.00 -13.30
CA LYS A 350 -7.24 -16.03 -14.66
C LYS A 350 -5.92 -16.77 -14.70
N VAL A 351 -5.86 -17.84 -15.50
CA VAL A 351 -4.63 -18.57 -15.77
C VAL A 351 -4.32 -18.42 -17.26
N PHE A 352 -3.08 -18.13 -17.58
CA PHE A 352 -2.62 -18.04 -18.96
C PHE A 352 -1.22 -18.59 -19.12
N GLU A 353 -0.96 -19.18 -20.28
CA GLU A 353 0.33 -19.67 -20.68
C GLU A 353 1.25 -18.50 -21.03
N SER A 354 2.43 -18.48 -20.46
CA SER A 354 3.45 -17.48 -20.77
C SER A 354 4.22 -17.87 -22.04
N ARG A 355 4.71 -16.88 -22.77
CA ARG A 355 5.65 -17.13 -23.89
C ARG A 355 7.03 -17.59 -23.43
N LYS A 356 7.33 -17.47 -22.14
CA LYS A 356 8.60 -17.92 -21.54
C LYS A 356 8.53 -19.42 -21.30
N LYS A 357 9.61 -20.10 -21.67
CA LYS A 357 9.89 -21.50 -21.34
C LYS A 357 11.15 -21.54 -20.49
N TRP A 358 11.23 -22.56 -19.62
CA TRP A 358 12.46 -22.82 -18.86
C TRP A 358 13.56 -23.31 -19.78
#